data_65d4a98f7c3152615a5882f85d0174bf
#
_entry.id   65d4a98f7c3152615a5882f85d0174bf
#
_cell.length_a   1.000
_cell.length_b   1.000
_cell.length_c   1.000
_cell.angle_alpha   90.00
_cell.angle_beta   90.00
_cell.angle_gamma   90.00
#
_symmetry.space_group_name_H-M   'P 1'
#
loop_
_entity.id
_entity.type
_entity.pdbx_description
1 polymer ?
#
loop_
_entity_poly.entity_id
_entity_poly.type
_entity_poly.pdbx_seq_one_letter_code
_entity_poly.pdbx_strand_id
1 'polypeptide(L)'
;GLVAAIIWWLRRDIPESPRWLAVRGRYDEADAIVKQLEANGSEPIDAAAKADTSDTRNAGGRSLGICLLVAVVAVAATNVCSYAFTSWVPTILVKRGINLSSSLLTSTVMMLGAPVGCLIGSLLIDRIGRKRTIVPAFLFTGVFGLMYAFQTSTVSAIIVGFLLMMCLYVLMASVVAVYAPELFATKVRFRCVGFANAVAKLLNVLMPMVVGWMLTSLGATSIFVAISAIAIASMLIVGFFGAETAQKSVG
;
A
#
# COMPACT_ATOMS: atom_id res chain seq x y z
N GLY A 1 10.71 18.55 11.95
CA GLY A 1 11.90 19.35 11.62
C GLY A 1 13.19 18.76 12.21
N LEU A 2 13.33 18.70 13.54
CA LEU A 2 14.56 18.26 14.25
C LEU A 2 14.99 16.82 13.87
N VAL A 3 14.05 15.89 13.87
CA VAL A 3 14.34 14.48 13.49
C VAL A 3 14.84 14.38 12.04
N ALA A 4 14.26 15.14 11.13
CA ALA A 4 14.71 15.17 9.73
C ALA A 4 16.13 15.75 9.60
N ALA A 5 16.48 16.76 10.39
CA ALA A 5 17.83 17.33 10.42
C ALA A 5 18.87 16.32 10.98
N ILE A 6 18.50 15.57 12.02
CA ILE A 6 19.35 14.50 12.59
C ILE A 6 19.55 13.38 11.56
N ILE A 7 18.50 12.93 10.89
CA ILE A 7 18.59 11.91 9.84
C ILE A 7 19.44 12.40 8.67
N TRP A 8 19.28 13.67 8.26
CA TRP A 8 20.09 14.26 7.20
C TRP A 8 21.58 14.32 7.58
N TRP A 9 21.89 14.66 8.83
CA TRP A 9 23.24 14.69 9.34
C TRP A 9 23.88 13.30 9.42
N LEU A 10 23.16 12.30 9.95
CA LEU A 10 23.60 10.90 10.01
C LEU A 10 23.78 10.27 8.63
N ARG A 11 23.01 10.71 7.65
CA ARG A 11 23.08 10.19 6.27
C ARG A 11 24.29 10.74 5.48
N ARG A 12 24.93 11.77 5.95
CA ARG A 12 26.02 12.45 5.24
C ARG A 12 27.23 11.52 5.02
N ASP A 13 27.48 10.60 5.92
CA ASP A 13 28.62 9.68 5.90
C ASP A 13 28.30 8.32 5.28
N ILE A 14 27.06 8.12 4.79
CA ILE A 14 26.68 6.87 4.12
C ILE A 14 27.16 6.91 2.67
N PRO A 15 27.99 5.95 2.22
CA PRO A 15 28.46 5.88 0.85
C PRO A 15 27.29 5.61 -0.13
N GLU A 16 27.46 6.04 -1.38
CA GLU A 16 26.48 5.79 -2.44
C GLU A 16 26.34 4.28 -2.71
N SER A 17 25.15 3.88 -3.19
CA SER A 17 24.87 2.48 -3.49
C SER A 17 25.82 1.96 -4.59
N PRO A 18 26.51 0.81 -4.39
CA PRO A 18 27.37 0.22 -5.44
C PRO A 18 26.62 -0.04 -6.74
N ARG A 19 25.35 -0.47 -6.66
CA ARG A 19 24.49 -0.67 -7.83
C ARG A 19 24.24 0.63 -8.60
N TRP A 20 24.05 1.73 -7.91
CA TRP A 20 23.83 3.04 -8.53
C TRP A 20 25.10 3.55 -9.25
N LEU A 21 26.27 3.35 -8.64
CA LEU A 21 27.56 3.68 -9.24
C LEU A 21 27.84 2.84 -10.49
N ALA A 22 27.58 1.52 -10.42
CA ALA A 22 27.73 0.61 -11.56
C ALA A 22 26.84 0.98 -12.75
N VAL A 23 25.58 1.36 -12.52
CA VAL A 23 24.66 1.82 -13.59
C VAL A 23 25.16 3.10 -14.27
N ARG A 24 25.95 3.92 -13.58
CA ARG A 24 26.58 5.14 -14.11
C ARG A 24 27.96 4.93 -14.72
N GLY A 25 28.45 3.68 -14.78
CA GLY A 25 29.78 3.34 -15.33
C GLY A 25 30.95 3.62 -14.41
N ARG A 26 30.69 3.96 -13.12
CA ARG A 26 31.73 4.22 -12.09
C ARG A 26 32.08 2.93 -11.35
N TYR A 27 32.61 1.96 -12.10
CA TYR A 27 32.86 0.60 -11.60
C TYR A 27 33.93 0.57 -10.50
N ASP A 28 35.01 1.36 -10.63
CA ASP A 28 36.12 1.37 -9.66
C ASP A 28 35.63 1.81 -8.26
N GLU A 29 34.76 2.78 -8.19
CA GLU A 29 34.19 3.26 -6.92
C GLU A 29 33.17 2.26 -6.35
N ALA A 30 32.39 1.61 -7.22
CA ALA A 30 31.48 0.55 -6.80
C ALA A 30 32.25 -0.61 -6.17
N ASP A 31 33.33 -1.06 -6.80
CA ASP A 31 34.19 -2.13 -6.30
C ASP A 31 34.90 -1.76 -4.98
N ALA A 32 35.32 -0.51 -4.83
CA ALA A 32 35.91 -0.04 -3.59
C ALA A 32 34.94 -0.12 -2.40
N ILE A 33 33.69 0.25 -2.61
CA ILE A 33 32.64 0.17 -1.57
C ILE A 33 32.29 -1.29 -1.27
N VAL A 34 32.21 -2.17 -2.29
CA VAL A 34 31.96 -3.61 -2.08
C VAL A 34 33.07 -4.23 -1.25
N LYS A 35 34.35 -3.97 -1.57
CA LYS A 35 35.48 -4.44 -0.79
C LYS A 35 35.47 -3.95 0.67
N GLN A 36 35.04 -2.71 0.92
CA GLN A 36 34.87 -2.21 2.28
C GLN A 36 33.76 -2.93 3.05
N LEU A 37 32.64 -3.26 2.38
CA LEU A 37 31.55 -4.01 2.99
C LEU A 37 31.93 -5.47 3.29
N GLU A 38 32.66 -6.12 2.39
CA GLU A 38 33.18 -7.48 2.58
C GLU A 38 34.22 -7.54 3.70
N ALA A 39 35.12 -6.55 3.79
CA ALA A 39 36.09 -6.45 4.87
C ALA A 39 35.45 -6.25 6.26
N ASN A 40 34.24 -5.69 6.32
CA ASN A 40 33.48 -5.51 7.56
C ASN A 40 32.59 -6.72 7.92
N GLY A 41 32.79 -7.90 7.30
CA GLY A 41 32.15 -9.16 7.69
C GLY A 41 30.74 -9.39 7.09
N SER A 42 30.38 -8.66 6.03
CA SER A 42 29.22 -9.01 5.21
C SER A 42 29.56 -10.21 4.32
N GLU A 43 28.63 -11.16 4.15
CA GLU A 43 28.82 -12.26 3.19
C GLU A 43 29.20 -11.71 1.80
N PRO A 44 30.06 -12.44 1.03
CA PRO A 44 30.50 -11.98 -0.27
C PRO A 44 29.30 -11.66 -1.16
N ILE A 45 29.12 -10.38 -1.46
CA ILE A 45 28.09 -9.94 -2.39
C ILE A 45 28.64 -10.20 -3.77
N ASP A 46 28.14 -11.23 -4.42
CA ASP A 46 28.39 -11.54 -5.83
C ASP A 46 27.80 -10.41 -6.71
N ALA A 47 28.39 -9.23 -6.57
CA ALA A 47 27.91 -7.98 -7.20
C ALA A 47 28.15 -7.99 -8.72
N ALA A 48 29.10 -8.79 -9.18
CA ALA A 48 29.35 -9.00 -10.61
C ALA A 48 28.44 -10.04 -11.24
N ALA A 49 27.86 -10.95 -10.44
CA ALA A 49 27.20 -12.11 -10.96
C ALA A 49 25.76 -11.89 -11.46
N LYS A 50 25.13 -10.77 -11.23
CA LYS A 50 23.76 -10.51 -11.76
C LYS A 50 23.45 -9.01 -11.85
N ALA A 51 24.22 -8.26 -12.61
CA ALA A 51 23.63 -7.24 -13.46
C ALA A 51 22.83 -8.01 -14.55
N ASP A 52 21.88 -8.79 -14.08
CA ASP A 52 21.11 -9.72 -14.87
C ASP A 52 20.27 -8.89 -15.86
N THR A 53 20.63 -9.01 -17.14
CA THR A 53 19.88 -8.47 -18.27
C THR A 53 18.46 -9.05 -18.35
N SER A 54 18.09 -9.93 -17.43
CA SER A 54 16.78 -10.55 -17.30
C SER A 54 15.70 -9.66 -16.69
N ASP A 55 16.05 -8.56 -16.01
CA ASP A 55 15.08 -7.68 -15.33
C ASP A 55 14.45 -6.62 -16.25
N THR A 56 14.41 -6.88 -17.56
CA THR A 56 13.73 -6.02 -18.54
C THR A 56 12.26 -6.38 -18.74
N ARG A 57 11.80 -7.50 -18.18
CA ARG A 57 10.42 -7.95 -18.31
C ARG A 57 9.59 -7.56 -17.10
N ASN A 58 8.40 -7.03 -17.34
CA ASN A 58 7.40 -6.82 -16.30
C ASN A 58 6.94 -8.17 -15.70
N ALA A 59 6.42 -8.15 -14.50
CA ALA A 59 5.97 -9.34 -13.78
C ALA A 59 5.05 -10.23 -14.64
N GLY A 60 5.39 -11.52 -14.73
CA GLY A 60 4.62 -12.50 -15.50
C GLY A 60 4.67 -12.33 -17.02
N GLY A 61 5.63 -11.56 -17.58
CA GLY A 61 5.74 -11.33 -19.03
C GLY A 61 4.58 -10.51 -19.62
N ARG A 62 3.79 -9.82 -18.78
CA ARG A 62 2.62 -9.04 -19.20
C ARG A 62 3.02 -7.70 -19.80
N SER A 63 2.14 -7.14 -20.64
CA SER A 63 2.36 -5.84 -21.23
C SER A 63 2.41 -4.75 -20.14
N LEU A 64 3.26 -3.73 -20.35
CA LEU A 64 3.40 -2.59 -19.43
C LEU A 64 2.05 -1.93 -19.10
N GLY A 65 1.17 -1.82 -20.10
CA GLY A 65 -0.16 -1.22 -19.93
C GLY A 65 -1.04 -1.95 -18.94
N ILE A 66 -1.05 -3.30 -18.98
CA ILE A 66 -1.85 -4.11 -18.03
C ILE A 66 -1.27 -3.99 -16.62
N CYS A 67 0.06 -4.06 -16.47
CA CYS A 67 0.71 -3.89 -15.17
C CYS A 67 0.43 -2.50 -14.59
N LEU A 68 0.46 -1.45 -15.44
CA LEU A 68 0.18 -0.07 -15.03
C LEU A 68 -1.29 0.09 -14.61
N LEU A 69 -2.24 -0.47 -15.37
CA LEU A 69 -3.66 -0.44 -15.03
C LEU A 69 -3.90 -1.11 -13.67
N VAL A 70 -3.37 -2.32 -13.47
CA VAL A 70 -3.51 -3.06 -12.20
C VAL A 70 -2.89 -2.27 -11.04
N ALA A 71 -1.70 -1.71 -11.22
CA ALA A 71 -1.04 -0.91 -10.19
C ALA A 71 -1.85 0.35 -9.85
N VAL A 72 -2.30 1.11 -10.86
CA VAL A 72 -3.10 2.32 -10.67
C VAL A 72 -4.39 2.01 -9.94
N VAL A 73 -5.15 1.00 -10.38
CA VAL A 73 -6.41 0.63 -9.74
C VAL A 73 -6.19 0.16 -8.31
N ALA A 74 -5.24 -0.75 -8.08
CA ALA A 74 -5.00 -1.29 -6.74
C ALA A 74 -4.51 -0.21 -5.75
N VAL A 75 -3.55 0.64 -6.17
CA VAL A 75 -3.00 1.72 -5.34
C VAL A 75 -4.06 2.80 -5.09
N ALA A 76 -4.80 3.21 -6.13
CA ALA A 76 -5.85 4.22 -6.02
C ALA A 76 -6.98 3.74 -5.11
N ALA A 77 -7.49 2.52 -5.31
CA ALA A 77 -8.54 1.95 -4.48
C ALA A 77 -8.13 1.86 -3.01
N THR A 78 -6.92 1.34 -2.74
CA THR A 78 -6.40 1.25 -1.37
C THR A 78 -6.32 2.62 -0.70
N ASN A 79 -5.77 3.63 -1.41
CA ASN A 79 -5.64 4.99 -0.87
C ASN A 79 -7.00 5.66 -0.66
N VAL A 80 -7.91 5.57 -1.65
CA VAL A 80 -9.25 6.19 -1.60
C VAL A 80 -10.08 5.58 -0.47
N CYS A 81 -10.13 4.25 -0.36
CA CYS A 81 -10.86 3.57 0.71
C CYS A 81 -10.29 3.90 2.09
N SER A 82 -8.96 3.91 2.25
CA SER A 82 -8.31 4.26 3.52
C SER A 82 -8.58 5.71 3.90
N TYR A 83 -8.47 6.65 2.94
CA TYR A 83 -8.75 8.06 3.19
C TYR A 83 -10.21 8.31 3.55
N ALA A 84 -11.15 7.72 2.78
CA ALA A 84 -12.56 7.88 3.02
C ALA A 84 -12.95 7.37 4.41
N PHE A 85 -12.43 6.21 4.83
CA PHE A 85 -12.70 5.69 6.17
C PHE A 85 -12.05 6.56 7.26
N THR A 86 -10.75 6.79 7.18
CA THR A 86 -9.97 7.45 8.25
C THR A 86 -10.43 8.89 8.49
N SER A 87 -10.69 9.64 7.41
CA SER A 87 -11.01 11.07 7.53
C SER A 87 -12.47 11.34 7.90
N TRP A 88 -13.39 10.44 7.55
CA TRP A 88 -14.81 10.74 7.67
C TRP A 88 -15.53 9.97 8.77
N VAL A 89 -14.93 8.90 9.32
CA VAL A 89 -15.55 8.13 10.43
C VAL A 89 -15.90 9.02 11.62
N PRO A 90 -15.02 9.92 12.13
CA PRO A 90 -15.39 10.81 13.24
C PRO A 90 -16.62 11.66 12.94
N THR A 91 -16.67 12.26 11.74
CA THR A 91 -17.80 13.10 11.31
C THR A 91 -19.10 12.31 11.19
N ILE A 92 -19.03 11.08 10.68
CA ILE A 92 -20.20 10.20 10.54
C ILE A 92 -20.74 9.77 11.91
N LEU A 93 -19.85 9.46 12.86
CA LEU A 93 -20.25 9.13 14.23
C LEU A 93 -20.95 10.30 14.93
N VAL A 94 -20.43 11.52 14.74
CA VAL A 94 -21.09 12.75 15.27
C VAL A 94 -22.48 12.92 14.64
N LYS A 95 -22.63 12.72 13.33
CA LYS A 95 -23.94 12.78 12.67
C LYS A 95 -24.93 11.69 13.15
N ARG A 96 -24.43 10.59 13.68
CA ARG A 96 -25.24 9.54 14.32
C ARG A 96 -25.61 9.86 15.79
N GLY A 97 -25.29 11.08 16.29
CA GLY A 97 -25.62 11.53 17.63
C GLY A 97 -24.59 11.22 18.71
N ILE A 98 -23.41 10.73 18.34
CA ILE A 98 -22.32 10.49 19.29
C ILE A 98 -21.59 11.82 19.53
N ASN A 99 -21.35 12.16 20.80
CA ASN A 99 -20.59 13.36 21.18
C ASN A 99 -19.20 13.37 20.52
N LEU A 100 -18.69 14.55 20.18
CA LEU A 100 -17.43 14.73 19.47
C LEU A 100 -16.26 14.01 20.16
N SER A 101 -16.12 14.17 21.49
CA SER A 101 -15.06 13.51 22.26
C SER A 101 -15.15 12.00 22.19
N SER A 102 -16.35 11.42 22.35
CA SER A 102 -16.58 9.97 22.24
C SER A 102 -16.35 9.47 20.81
N SER A 103 -16.69 10.25 19.81
CA SER A 103 -16.45 9.96 18.40
C SER A 103 -14.97 9.88 18.08
N LEU A 104 -14.17 10.81 18.59
CA LEU A 104 -12.71 10.81 18.43
C LEU A 104 -12.06 9.61 19.14
N LEU A 105 -12.46 9.31 20.37
CA LEU A 105 -11.99 8.13 21.11
C LEU A 105 -12.33 6.83 20.35
N THR A 106 -13.57 6.70 19.92
CA THR A 106 -14.04 5.54 19.15
C THR A 106 -13.22 5.36 17.86
N SER A 107 -12.98 6.44 17.14
CA SER A 107 -12.15 6.41 15.91
C SER A 107 -10.70 6.04 16.21
N THR A 108 -10.15 6.52 17.33
CA THR A 108 -8.79 6.18 17.77
C THR A 108 -8.65 4.69 18.06
N VAL A 109 -9.65 4.09 18.75
CA VAL A 109 -9.67 2.65 18.99
C VAL A 109 -9.73 1.85 17.69
N MET A 110 -10.57 2.27 16.74
CA MET A 110 -10.60 1.64 15.41
C MET A 110 -9.25 1.74 14.69
N MET A 111 -8.55 2.87 14.81
CA MET A 111 -7.23 3.08 14.19
C MET A 111 -6.13 2.18 14.75
N LEU A 112 -6.29 1.59 15.95
CA LEU A 112 -5.37 0.55 16.43
C LEU A 112 -5.35 -0.70 15.54
N GLY A 113 -6.34 -0.90 14.69
CA GLY A 113 -6.31 -1.91 13.63
C GLY A 113 -5.21 -1.69 12.59
N ALA A 114 -4.73 -0.45 12.41
CA ALA A 114 -3.72 -0.12 11.41
C ALA A 114 -2.36 -0.81 11.65
N PRO A 115 -1.69 -0.67 12.82
CA PRO A 115 -0.43 -1.36 13.09
C PRO A 115 -0.59 -2.89 13.05
N VAL A 116 -1.72 -3.42 13.53
CA VAL A 116 -2.02 -4.85 13.45
C VAL A 116 -2.14 -5.30 12.01
N GLY A 117 -2.85 -4.54 11.19
CA GLY A 117 -3.00 -4.80 9.76
C GLY A 117 -1.67 -4.76 9.00
N CYS A 118 -0.79 -3.78 9.28
CA CYS A 118 0.54 -3.71 8.70
C CYS A 118 1.39 -4.94 9.05
N LEU A 119 1.38 -5.37 10.31
CA LEU A 119 2.11 -6.56 10.74
C LEU A 119 1.59 -7.84 10.05
N ILE A 120 0.28 -8.02 10.04
CA ILE A 120 -0.34 -9.15 9.35
C ILE A 120 -0.03 -9.11 7.86
N GLY A 121 -0.17 -7.94 7.21
CA GLY A 121 0.11 -7.77 5.79
C GLY A 121 1.54 -8.11 5.42
N SER A 122 2.52 -7.64 6.19
CA SER A 122 3.93 -7.94 5.95
C SER A 122 4.25 -9.43 6.11
N LEU A 123 3.69 -10.10 7.12
CA LEU A 123 3.91 -11.53 7.35
C LEU A 123 3.22 -12.41 6.29
N LEU A 124 1.99 -12.05 5.89
CA LEU A 124 1.24 -12.85 4.93
C LEU A 124 1.80 -12.75 3.52
N ILE A 125 2.24 -11.56 3.10
CA ILE A 125 2.68 -11.32 1.73
C ILE A 125 3.92 -12.15 1.39
N ASP A 126 4.79 -12.40 2.34
CA ASP A 126 6.01 -13.19 2.14
C ASP A 126 5.75 -14.70 2.24
N ARG A 127 4.78 -15.12 3.07
CA ARG A 127 4.47 -16.55 3.28
C ARG A 127 3.51 -17.14 2.26
N ILE A 128 2.46 -16.42 1.92
CA ILE A 128 1.34 -16.93 1.09
C ILE A 128 1.47 -16.49 -0.36
N GLY A 129 2.15 -15.37 -0.59
CA GLY A 129 2.30 -14.75 -1.90
C GLY A 129 1.46 -13.48 -2.05
N ARG A 130 1.80 -12.68 -3.05
CA ARG A 130 1.30 -11.31 -3.19
C ARG A 130 -0.19 -11.31 -3.55
N LYS A 131 -0.54 -11.93 -4.67
CA LYS A 131 -1.92 -11.99 -5.15
C LYS A 131 -2.85 -12.70 -4.18
N ARG A 132 -2.38 -13.81 -3.58
CA ARG A 132 -3.13 -14.60 -2.62
C ARG A 132 -3.41 -13.86 -1.31
N THR A 133 -2.62 -12.84 -0.97
CA THR A 133 -2.86 -11.97 0.18
C THR A 133 -3.78 -10.80 -0.19
N ILE A 134 -3.57 -10.17 -1.35
CA ILE A 134 -4.25 -8.94 -1.76
C ILE A 134 -5.72 -9.20 -2.11
N VAL A 135 -6.02 -10.28 -2.84
CA VAL A 135 -7.40 -10.58 -3.28
C VAL A 135 -8.34 -10.81 -2.10
N PRO A 136 -8.03 -11.67 -1.11
CA PRO A 136 -8.86 -11.80 0.09
C PRO A 136 -8.93 -10.52 0.92
N ALA A 137 -7.84 -9.74 1.01
CA ALA A 137 -7.85 -8.49 1.75
C ALA A 137 -8.83 -7.46 1.15
N PHE A 138 -8.91 -7.35 -0.18
CA PHE A 138 -9.94 -6.55 -0.84
C PHE A 138 -11.35 -7.10 -0.62
N LEU A 139 -11.54 -8.43 -0.65
CA LEU A 139 -12.81 -9.06 -0.36
C LEU A 139 -13.28 -8.71 1.06
N PHE A 140 -12.43 -8.92 2.07
CA PHE A 140 -12.77 -8.61 3.46
C PHE A 140 -12.99 -7.10 3.67
N THR A 141 -12.24 -6.24 2.99
CA THR A 141 -12.50 -4.79 3.00
C THR A 141 -13.90 -4.48 2.48
N GLY A 142 -14.34 -5.12 1.39
CA GLY A 142 -15.68 -4.97 0.85
C GLY A 142 -16.76 -5.48 1.82
N VAL A 143 -16.56 -6.66 2.39
CA VAL A 143 -17.51 -7.27 3.36
C VAL A 143 -17.64 -6.42 4.62
N PHE A 144 -16.51 -6.06 5.25
CA PHE A 144 -16.53 -5.24 6.48
C PHE A 144 -17.01 -3.80 6.21
N GLY A 145 -16.77 -3.26 5.01
CA GLY A 145 -17.33 -1.99 4.58
C GLY A 145 -18.86 -2.03 4.54
N LEU A 146 -19.43 -3.06 3.91
CA LEU A 146 -20.89 -3.28 3.92
C LEU A 146 -21.44 -3.51 5.32
N MET A 147 -20.77 -4.35 6.12
CA MET A 147 -21.19 -4.56 7.51
C MET A 147 -21.18 -3.26 8.30
N TYR A 148 -20.18 -2.40 8.12
CA TYR A 148 -20.09 -1.11 8.80
C TYR A 148 -21.21 -0.15 8.40
N ALA A 149 -21.67 -0.21 7.15
CA ALA A 149 -22.77 0.61 6.64
C ALA A 149 -24.07 0.44 7.45
N PHE A 150 -24.33 -0.78 7.93
CA PHE A 150 -25.56 -1.14 8.63
C PHE A 150 -25.43 -1.25 10.15
N GLN A 151 -24.29 -0.85 10.74
CA GLN A 151 -24.13 -0.89 12.19
C GLN A 151 -25.00 0.15 12.90
N THR A 152 -25.74 -0.30 13.90
CA THR A 152 -26.59 0.54 14.75
C THR A 152 -26.01 0.73 16.14
N SER A 153 -25.27 -0.26 16.66
CA SER A 153 -24.65 -0.21 17.98
C SER A 153 -23.23 0.34 17.91
N THR A 154 -22.85 1.17 18.88
CA THR A 154 -21.49 1.74 18.98
C THR A 154 -20.44 0.63 19.16
N VAL A 155 -20.72 -0.39 19.97
CA VAL A 155 -19.76 -1.48 20.21
C VAL A 155 -19.52 -2.29 18.95
N SER A 156 -20.56 -2.66 18.22
CA SER A 156 -20.41 -3.39 16.95
C SER A 156 -19.71 -2.53 15.89
N ALA A 157 -19.97 -1.23 15.86
CA ALA A 157 -19.27 -0.31 14.98
C ALA A 157 -17.76 -0.24 15.27
N ILE A 158 -17.35 -0.25 16.55
CA ILE A 158 -15.93 -0.29 16.94
C ILE A 158 -15.28 -1.58 16.43
N ILE A 159 -15.90 -2.73 16.67
CA ILE A 159 -15.34 -4.04 16.28
C ILE A 159 -15.20 -4.13 14.75
N VAL A 160 -16.27 -3.84 14.02
CA VAL A 160 -16.27 -3.91 12.56
C VAL A 160 -15.34 -2.84 11.97
N GLY A 161 -15.31 -1.63 12.55
CA GLY A 161 -14.41 -0.56 12.14
C GLY A 161 -12.93 -0.91 12.36
N PHE A 162 -12.60 -1.56 13.47
CA PHE A 162 -11.26 -2.09 13.74
C PHE A 162 -10.85 -3.14 12.70
N LEU A 163 -11.73 -4.09 12.39
CA LEU A 163 -11.49 -5.13 11.37
C LEU A 163 -11.34 -4.53 9.97
N LEU A 164 -12.18 -3.56 9.62
CA LEU A 164 -12.06 -2.85 8.35
C LEU A 164 -10.74 -2.09 8.25
N MET A 165 -10.35 -1.39 9.32
CA MET A 165 -9.07 -0.67 9.39
C MET A 165 -7.89 -1.63 9.25
N MET A 166 -7.95 -2.78 9.93
CA MET A 166 -6.94 -3.82 9.82
C MET A 166 -6.80 -4.30 8.36
N CYS A 167 -7.90 -4.60 7.66
CA CYS A 167 -7.87 -5.03 6.26
C CYS A 167 -7.32 -3.94 5.32
N LEU A 168 -7.72 -2.68 5.52
CA LEU A 168 -7.19 -1.55 4.75
C LEU A 168 -5.68 -1.40 4.89
N TYR A 169 -5.14 -1.63 6.08
CA TYR A 169 -3.70 -1.53 6.32
C TYR A 169 -2.93 -2.78 5.90
N VAL A 170 -3.57 -3.96 5.87
CA VAL A 170 -3.04 -5.12 5.13
C VAL A 170 -2.84 -4.76 3.66
N LEU A 171 -3.82 -4.10 3.02
CA LEU A 171 -3.71 -3.63 1.64
C LEU A 171 -2.63 -2.56 1.48
N MET A 172 -2.51 -1.60 2.41
CA MET A 172 -1.45 -0.58 2.35
C MET A 172 -0.06 -1.21 2.38
N ALA A 173 0.18 -2.15 3.28
CA ALA A 173 1.45 -2.87 3.37
C ALA A 173 1.71 -3.75 2.14
N SER A 174 0.67 -4.44 1.65
CA SER A 174 0.81 -5.42 0.56
C SER A 174 0.85 -4.76 -0.81
N VAL A 175 -0.11 -3.86 -1.11
CA VAL A 175 -0.28 -3.28 -2.45
C VAL A 175 0.71 -2.16 -2.69
N VAL A 176 0.76 -1.18 -1.78
CA VAL A 176 1.51 0.06 -2.02
C VAL A 176 3.00 -0.14 -1.80
N ALA A 177 3.37 -0.86 -0.74
CA ALA A 177 4.78 -1.04 -0.38
C ALA A 177 5.49 -2.15 -1.19
N VAL A 178 4.78 -3.24 -1.55
CA VAL A 178 5.41 -4.43 -2.14
C VAL A 178 4.91 -4.70 -3.56
N TYR A 179 3.63 -4.92 -3.75
CA TYR A 179 3.08 -5.40 -5.01
C TYR A 179 3.25 -4.42 -6.18
N ALA A 180 2.91 -3.14 -5.97
CA ALA A 180 2.99 -2.14 -7.03
C ALA A 180 4.44 -1.96 -7.56
N PRO A 181 5.49 -1.88 -6.72
CA PRO A 181 6.87 -1.88 -7.21
C PRO A 181 7.31 -3.16 -7.92
N GLU A 182 6.85 -4.33 -7.47
CA GLU A 182 7.22 -5.62 -8.06
C GLU A 182 6.61 -5.88 -9.44
N LEU A 183 5.52 -5.18 -9.80
CA LEU A 183 4.90 -5.31 -11.13
C LEU A 183 5.78 -4.83 -12.28
N PHE A 184 6.77 -3.99 -12.01
CA PHE A 184 7.53 -3.28 -13.03
C PHE A 184 9.00 -3.66 -13.02
N ALA A 185 9.56 -3.79 -14.24
CA ALA A 185 10.99 -3.91 -14.43
C ALA A 185 11.73 -2.70 -13.84
N THR A 186 12.95 -2.89 -13.35
CA THR A 186 13.72 -1.89 -12.60
C THR A 186 13.85 -0.56 -13.35
N LYS A 187 14.03 -0.60 -14.68
CA LYS A 187 14.19 0.60 -15.53
C LYS A 187 12.99 1.56 -15.50
N VAL A 188 11.75 1.02 -15.39
CA VAL A 188 10.51 1.83 -15.44
C VAL A 188 9.78 1.88 -14.10
N ARG A 189 10.20 1.09 -13.12
CA ARG A 189 9.57 0.93 -11.79
C ARG A 189 9.25 2.25 -11.13
N PHE A 190 10.23 3.11 -10.98
CA PHE A 190 10.06 4.39 -10.28
C PHE A 190 9.02 5.29 -10.96
N ARG A 191 9.04 5.37 -12.30
CA ARG A 191 8.08 6.18 -13.07
C ARG A 191 6.67 5.64 -12.96
N CYS A 192 6.49 4.32 -13.10
CA CYS A 192 5.18 3.69 -13.08
C CYS A 192 4.55 3.72 -11.66
N VAL A 193 5.34 3.44 -10.62
CA VAL A 193 4.88 3.53 -9.23
C VAL A 193 4.59 4.98 -8.85
N GLY A 194 5.43 5.93 -9.27
CA GLY A 194 5.21 7.36 -9.08
C GLY A 194 3.92 7.82 -9.74
N PHE A 195 3.66 7.39 -10.97
CA PHE A 195 2.41 7.69 -11.69
C PHE A 195 1.18 7.12 -10.97
N ALA A 196 1.22 5.85 -10.54
CA ALA A 196 0.12 5.23 -9.81
C ALA A 196 -0.19 5.96 -8.49
N ASN A 197 0.86 6.36 -7.76
CA ASN A 197 0.70 7.17 -6.54
C ASN A 197 0.19 8.58 -6.83
N ALA A 198 0.64 9.23 -7.91
CA ALA A 198 0.16 10.55 -8.30
C ALA A 198 -1.35 10.52 -8.60
N VAL A 199 -1.82 9.53 -9.37
CA VAL A 199 -3.26 9.33 -9.63
C VAL A 199 -4.03 9.12 -8.33
N ALA A 200 -3.54 8.26 -7.43
CA ALA A 200 -4.17 8.02 -6.13
C ALA A 200 -4.28 9.30 -5.29
N LYS A 201 -3.25 10.14 -5.28
CA LYS A 201 -3.25 11.41 -4.54
C LYS A 201 -4.18 12.46 -5.16
N LEU A 202 -4.24 12.52 -6.49
CA LEU A 202 -5.21 13.38 -7.19
C LEU A 202 -6.65 13.00 -6.87
N LEU A 203 -6.96 11.70 -6.86
CA LEU A 203 -8.27 11.22 -6.44
C LEU A 203 -8.57 11.59 -4.98
N ASN A 204 -7.60 11.47 -4.07
CA ASN A 204 -7.77 11.86 -2.68
C ASN A 204 -8.04 13.37 -2.49
N VAL A 205 -7.54 14.24 -3.37
CA VAL A 205 -7.85 15.68 -3.36
C VAL A 205 -9.34 15.93 -3.65
N LEU A 206 -9.95 15.10 -4.50
CA LEU A 206 -11.37 15.22 -4.85
C LEU A 206 -12.30 14.58 -3.80
N MET A 207 -11.77 13.68 -2.96
CA MET A 207 -12.57 12.92 -1.99
C MET A 207 -13.39 13.78 -1.02
N PRO A 208 -12.90 14.90 -0.45
CA PRO A 208 -13.72 15.74 0.42
C PRO A 208 -15.00 16.23 -0.25
N MET A 209 -14.93 16.61 -1.53
CA MET A 209 -16.11 17.06 -2.29
C MET A 209 -17.09 15.90 -2.53
N VAL A 210 -16.57 14.77 -2.98
CA VAL A 210 -17.39 13.58 -3.28
C VAL A 210 -18.08 13.07 -2.02
N VAL A 211 -17.32 12.88 -0.94
CA VAL A 211 -17.86 12.37 0.34
C VAL A 211 -18.81 13.40 0.97
N GLY A 212 -18.49 14.68 0.91
CA GLY A 212 -19.37 15.74 1.39
C GLY A 212 -20.72 15.76 0.65
N TRP A 213 -20.71 15.65 -0.68
CA TRP A 213 -21.90 15.53 -1.49
C TRP A 213 -22.68 14.22 -1.18
N MET A 214 -22.00 13.09 -1.09
CA MET A 214 -22.65 11.82 -0.72
C MET A 214 -23.32 11.88 0.65
N LEU A 215 -22.64 12.52 1.62
CA LEU A 215 -23.13 12.63 2.99
C LEU A 215 -24.37 13.51 3.11
N THR A 216 -24.52 14.54 2.25
CA THR A 216 -25.68 15.45 2.24
C THR A 216 -26.84 14.92 1.41
N SER A 217 -26.58 14.27 0.26
CA SER A 217 -27.62 13.84 -0.68
C SER A 217 -28.04 12.38 -0.51
N LEU A 218 -27.12 11.47 -0.17
CA LEU A 218 -27.37 10.02 -0.11
C LEU A 218 -27.26 9.43 1.30
N GLY A 219 -26.75 10.21 2.26
CA GLY A 219 -26.54 9.77 3.63
C GLY A 219 -25.24 9.01 3.86
N ALA A 220 -24.91 8.77 5.14
CA ALA A 220 -23.65 8.18 5.56
C ALA A 220 -23.43 6.74 5.06
N THR A 221 -24.51 5.96 4.91
CA THR A 221 -24.46 4.57 4.45
C THR A 221 -23.87 4.45 3.05
N SER A 222 -24.17 5.42 2.17
CA SER A 222 -23.69 5.42 0.77
C SER A 222 -22.17 5.42 0.64
N ILE A 223 -21.47 6.06 1.58
CA ILE A 223 -20.01 6.14 1.59
C ILE A 223 -19.40 4.74 1.78
N PHE A 224 -19.94 3.96 2.71
CA PHE A 224 -19.43 2.61 2.98
C PHE A 224 -19.81 1.63 1.87
N VAL A 225 -20.99 1.80 1.27
CA VAL A 225 -21.37 1.05 0.06
C VAL A 225 -20.41 1.35 -1.09
N ALA A 226 -20.02 2.61 -1.29
CA ALA A 226 -19.04 2.99 -2.30
C ALA A 226 -17.65 2.41 -2.02
N ILE A 227 -17.17 2.46 -0.77
CA ILE A 227 -15.90 1.81 -0.36
C ILE A 227 -15.95 0.32 -0.70
N SER A 228 -17.04 -0.35 -0.38
CA SER A 228 -17.21 -1.78 -0.65
C SER A 228 -17.25 -2.09 -2.14
N ALA A 229 -17.96 -1.28 -2.93
CA ALA A 229 -18.00 -1.44 -4.39
C ALA A 229 -16.61 -1.25 -5.02
N ILE A 230 -15.85 -0.24 -4.60
CA ILE A 230 -14.48 0.01 -5.06
C ILE A 230 -13.56 -1.17 -4.68
N ALA A 231 -13.67 -1.68 -3.45
CA ALA A 231 -12.87 -2.80 -2.99
C ALA A 231 -13.17 -4.08 -3.79
N ILE A 232 -14.44 -4.39 -4.02
CA ILE A 232 -14.87 -5.57 -4.80
C ILE A 232 -14.44 -5.44 -6.28
N ALA A 233 -14.61 -4.26 -6.88
CA ALA A 233 -14.15 -4.01 -8.25
C ALA A 233 -12.63 -4.20 -8.37
N SER A 234 -11.88 -3.69 -7.40
CA SER A 234 -10.42 -3.84 -7.36
C SER A 234 -10.00 -5.29 -7.11
N MET A 235 -10.71 -6.03 -6.27
CA MET A 235 -10.54 -7.46 -6.09
C MET A 235 -10.64 -8.20 -7.42
N LEU A 236 -11.67 -7.91 -8.21
CA LEU A 236 -11.88 -8.56 -9.52
C LEU A 236 -10.74 -8.19 -10.49
N ILE A 237 -10.38 -6.90 -10.59
CA ILE A 237 -9.32 -6.45 -11.50
C ILE A 237 -7.98 -7.07 -11.12
N VAL A 238 -7.59 -7.05 -9.84
CA VAL A 238 -6.35 -7.68 -9.38
C VAL A 238 -6.43 -9.21 -9.50
N GLY A 239 -7.60 -9.78 -9.24
CA GLY A 239 -7.85 -11.22 -9.36
C GLY A 239 -7.67 -11.74 -10.78
N PHE A 240 -8.22 -11.08 -11.79
CA PHE A 240 -8.14 -11.52 -13.19
C PHE A 240 -6.87 -11.04 -13.88
N PHE A 241 -6.48 -9.78 -13.69
CA PHE A 241 -5.38 -9.15 -14.41
C PHE A 241 -4.09 -9.02 -13.59
N GLY A 242 -4.09 -9.24 -12.29
CA GLY A 242 -2.90 -9.18 -11.44
C GLY A 242 -1.97 -10.37 -11.66
N ALA A 243 -0.67 -10.11 -11.80
CA ALA A 243 0.36 -11.15 -11.83
C ALA A 243 0.70 -11.60 -10.39
N GLU A 244 1.04 -12.88 -10.20
CA GLU A 244 1.71 -13.31 -8.97
C GLU A 244 3.19 -12.94 -9.09
N THR A 245 3.65 -12.11 -8.16
CA THR A 245 5.03 -11.60 -8.15
C THR A 245 5.89 -12.25 -7.08
N ALA A 246 5.35 -13.23 -6.34
CA ALA A 246 6.13 -13.97 -5.36
C ALA A 246 7.38 -14.56 -6.04
N GLN A 247 8.57 -14.21 -5.54
CA GLN A 247 9.79 -14.86 -5.95
C GLN A 247 9.64 -16.35 -5.62
N LYS A 248 9.58 -17.19 -6.64
CA LYS A 248 9.80 -18.61 -6.45
C LYS A 248 11.22 -18.73 -5.93
N SER A 249 11.37 -19.14 -4.68
CA SER A 249 12.67 -19.58 -4.19
C SER A 249 13.18 -20.60 -5.21
N VAL A 250 14.24 -20.26 -5.89
CA VAL A 250 14.99 -21.23 -6.71
C VAL A 250 15.60 -22.16 -5.69
N GLY A 251 14.95 -23.34 -5.50
CA GLY A 251 15.51 -24.46 -4.77
C GLY A 251 16.66 -25.06 -5.57
#